data_d39878c0ff6c2f304eb5ce58e4bf6318
#
_entry.id   d39878c0ff6c2f304eb5ce58e4bf6318
#
_cell.length_a   1.000
_cell.length_b   1.000
_cell.length_c   1.000
_cell.angle_alpha   90.00
_cell.angle_beta   90.00
_cell.angle_gamma   90.00
#
_symmetry.space_group_name_H-M   'P 1'
#
loop_
_entity.id
_entity.type
_entity.pdbx_description
1 polymer ?
#
loop_
_entity_poly.entity_id
_entity_poly.type
_entity_poly.pdbx_seq_one_letter_code
_entity_poly.pdbx_strand_id
1 'polypeptide(L)'
;MAAIGMGLDKDTFSEKMDQGQHLLAPTASDLMKYEVGTAFASFHYDLNFITIHGKSRFPGLYLWKRDWTKIACKVPEGCLLL
;
A
#
# COMPACT_ATOMS: atom_id res chain seq x y z
N MET A 1 -6.87 -2.36 14.72
CA MET A 1 -6.34 -3.70 14.34
C MET A 1 -4.87 -3.64 13.98
N ALA A 2 -4.42 -2.76 13.09
CA ALA A 2 -3.00 -2.66 12.69
C ALA A 2 -2.05 -2.45 13.88
N ALA A 3 -2.36 -1.52 14.78
CA ALA A 3 -1.56 -1.30 15.98
C ALA A 3 -1.39 -2.57 16.82
N ILE A 4 -2.48 -3.29 17.05
CA ILE A 4 -2.46 -4.57 17.79
C ILE A 4 -1.59 -5.61 17.08
N GLY A 5 -1.70 -5.71 15.75
CA GLY A 5 -0.88 -6.61 14.94
C GLY A 5 0.61 -6.30 15.01
N MET A 6 0.98 -5.07 15.33
CA MET A 6 2.35 -4.60 15.55
C MET A 6 2.78 -4.63 17.03
N GLY A 7 1.94 -5.16 17.92
CA GLY A 7 2.22 -5.21 19.36
C GLY A 7 2.10 -3.87 20.09
N LEU A 8 1.37 -2.93 19.51
CA LEU A 8 1.09 -1.61 20.08
C LEU A 8 -0.31 -1.55 20.70
N ASP A 9 -0.56 -0.54 21.53
CA ASP A 9 -1.88 -0.27 22.06
C ASP A 9 -2.88 0.00 20.93
N LYS A 10 -4.12 -0.45 21.11
CA LYS A 10 -5.17 -0.41 20.08
C LYS A 10 -5.40 0.99 19.50
N ASP A 11 -5.25 2.03 20.31
CA ASP A 11 -5.55 3.41 19.95
C ASP A 11 -4.32 4.20 19.45
N THR A 12 -3.12 3.61 19.47
CA THR A 12 -1.86 4.26 19.10
C THR A 12 -1.93 4.98 17.75
N PHE A 13 -2.51 4.33 16.75
CA PHE A 13 -2.59 4.95 15.41
C PHE A 13 -3.73 5.94 15.31
N SER A 14 -4.86 5.67 15.96
CA SER A 14 -5.99 6.60 16.00
C SER A 14 -5.60 7.93 16.64
N GLU A 15 -4.89 7.88 17.77
CA GLU A 15 -4.38 9.08 18.44
C GLU A 15 -3.42 9.89 17.57
N LYS A 16 -2.52 9.19 16.84
CA LYS A 16 -1.56 9.87 15.95
C LYS A 16 -2.19 10.46 14.70
N MET A 17 -3.32 9.93 14.28
CA MET A 17 -4.06 10.38 13.10
C MET A 17 -5.24 11.28 13.46
N ASP A 18 -5.43 11.60 14.74
CA ASP A 18 -6.51 12.48 15.18
C ASP A 18 -6.39 13.85 14.49
N GLN A 19 -7.52 14.31 13.93
CA GLN A 19 -7.61 15.51 13.11
C GLN A 19 -6.69 15.53 11.87
N GLY A 20 -6.04 14.40 11.55
CA GLY A 20 -5.28 14.24 10.33
C GLY A 20 -6.17 14.25 9.09
N GLN A 21 -5.65 14.76 7.99
CA GLN A 21 -6.36 14.71 6.71
C GLN A 21 -6.24 13.30 6.11
N HIS A 22 -7.38 12.70 5.79
CA HIS A 22 -7.43 11.42 5.11
C HIS A 22 -7.64 11.62 3.62
N LEU A 23 -6.92 10.87 2.81
CA LEU A 23 -7.03 10.91 1.36
C LEU A 23 -7.57 9.58 0.84
N LEU A 24 -8.64 9.64 0.07
CA LEU A 24 -9.06 8.54 -0.78
C LEU A 24 -8.60 8.83 -2.22
N ALA A 25 -7.68 8.02 -2.72
CA ALA A 25 -7.11 8.19 -4.05
C ALA A 25 -7.46 7.01 -4.97
N PRO A 26 -8.63 7.02 -5.63
CA PRO A 26 -8.93 6.02 -6.64
C PRO A 26 -7.99 6.22 -7.83
N THR A 27 -7.26 5.16 -8.18
CA THR A 27 -6.26 5.18 -9.25
C THR A 27 -6.67 4.20 -10.34
N ALA A 28 -6.58 4.63 -11.58
CA ALA A 28 -6.87 3.79 -12.74
C ALA A 28 -5.79 3.98 -13.81
N SER A 29 -5.57 2.93 -14.62
CA SER A 29 -4.66 2.95 -15.75
C SER A 29 -5.36 2.39 -16.98
N ASP A 30 -5.16 3.03 -18.12
CA ASP A 30 -5.64 2.54 -19.41
C ASP A 30 -4.71 1.44 -19.93
N LEU A 31 -5.06 0.20 -19.64
CA LEU A 31 -4.26 -0.96 -20.03
C LEU A 31 -4.22 -1.20 -21.54
N MET A 32 -5.11 -0.61 -22.32
CA MET A 32 -5.10 -0.72 -23.79
C MET A 32 -4.08 0.22 -24.42
N LYS A 33 -3.68 1.26 -23.71
CA LYS A 33 -2.76 2.29 -24.20
C LYS A 33 -1.28 1.94 -24.00
N TYR A 34 -0.98 1.10 -23.03
CA TYR A 34 0.39 0.84 -22.59
C TYR A 34 0.79 -0.61 -22.80
N GLU A 35 2.04 -0.83 -23.15
CA GLU A 35 2.58 -2.17 -23.35
C GLU A 35 2.77 -2.93 -22.04
N VAL A 36 2.81 -4.26 -22.17
CA VAL A 36 3.11 -5.15 -21.04
C VAL A 36 4.49 -4.81 -20.47
N GLY A 37 4.57 -4.66 -19.15
CA GLY A 37 5.80 -4.27 -18.47
C GLY A 37 5.93 -2.78 -18.19
N THR A 38 4.98 -1.95 -18.67
CA THR A 38 4.95 -0.53 -18.33
C THR A 38 4.78 -0.35 -16.83
N ALA A 39 5.67 0.42 -16.21
CA ALA A 39 5.54 0.81 -14.81
C ALA A 39 4.57 2.00 -14.69
N PHE A 40 3.43 1.80 -14.05
CA PHE A 40 2.45 2.87 -13.82
C PHE A 40 2.81 3.76 -12.63
N ALA A 41 3.55 3.23 -11.67
CA ALA A 41 4.14 3.99 -10.58
C ALA A 41 5.59 3.54 -10.39
N SER A 42 6.50 4.49 -10.43
CA SER A 42 7.91 4.24 -10.14
C SER A 42 8.13 3.99 -8.66
N PHE A 43 9.32 3.52 -8.31
CA PHE A 43 9.72 3.39 -6.92
C PHE A 43 9.56 4.73 -6.19
N HIS A 44 8.85 4.71 -5.07
CA HIS A 44 8.63 5.86 -4.20
C HIS A 44 8.34 5.40 -2.77
N TYR A 45 8.37 6.32 -1.85
CA TYR A 45 7.81 6.15 -0.51
C TYR A 45 6.43 6.80 -0.46
N ASP A 46 5.48 6.15 0.21
CA ASP A 46 4.20 6.76 0.48
C ASP A 46 4.36 7.95 1.43
N LEU A 47 3.64 9.02 1.16
CA LEU A 47 3.74 10.26 1.94
C LEU A 47 2.90 10.23 3.22
N ASN A 48 2.01 9.26 3.33
CA ASN A 48 1.08 9.15 4.43
C ASN A 48 1.69 8.40 5.62
N PHE A 49 1.09 8.56 6.79
CA PHE A 49 1.48 7.80 7.97
C PHE A 49 1.13 6.31 7.81
N ILE A 50 -0.04 6.01 7.26
CA ILE A 50 -0.48 4.66 6.91
C ILE A 50 -1.16 4.72 5.55
N THR A 51 -0.81 3.79 4.67
CA THR A 51 -1.49 3.57 3.40
C THR A 51 -2.18 2.22 3.40
N ILE A 52 -3.44 2.19 2.99
CA ILE A 52 -4.20 0.96 2.85
C ILE A 52 -4.45 0.71 1.38
N HIS A 53 -3.93 -0.39 0.86
CA HIS A 53 -4.14 -0.80 -0.52
C HIS A 53 -5.21 -1.89 -0.60
N GLY A 54 -6.14 -1.72 -1.53
CA GLY A 54 -7.02 -2.78 -1.96
C GLY A 54 -6.29 -3.85 -2.77
N LYS A 55 -6.96 -4.97 -3.00
CA LYS A 55 -6.43 -6.03 -3.84
C LYS A 55 -6.36 -5.57 -5.30
N SER A 56 -5.19 -5.65 -5.90
CA SER A 56 -5.03 -5.48 -7.34
C SER A 56 -5.56 -6.69 -8.11
N ARG A 57 -6.10 -6.46 -9.30
CA ARG A 57 -6.50 -7.53 -10.23
C ARG A 57 -5.28 -8.20 -10.89
N PHE A 58 -4.14 -7.53 -10.90
CA PHE A 58 -2.93 -7.95 -11.60
C PHE A 58 -1.74 -7.99 -10.65
N PRO A 59 -0.76 -8.87 -10.87
CA PRO A 59 0.52 -8.80 -10.19
C PRO A 59 1.27 -7.54 -10.65
N GLY A 60 2.24 -7.09 -9.85
CA GLY A 60 3.08 -5.96 -10.24
C GLY A 60 3.43 -5.02 -9.09
N LEU A 61 2.85 -5.22 -7.91
CA LEU A 61 3.28 -4.51 -6.72
C LEU A 61 4.52 -5.18 -6.14
N TYR A 62 5.54 -4.38 -5.92
CA TYR A 62 6.80 -4.82 -5.31
C TYR A 62 7.16 -3.92 -4.14
N LEU A 63 7.75 -4.51 -3.13
CA LEU A 63 8.30 -3.82 -1.97
C LEU A 63 9.82 -4.01 -1.94
N TRP A 64 10.54 -3.01 -1.46
CA TRP A 64 11.97 -3.10 -1.22
C TRP A 64 12.23 -3.06 0.28
N LYS A 65 12.94 -4.06 0.77
CA LYS A 65 13.43 -4.05 2.15
C LYS A 65 14.53 -3.01 2.32
N ARG A 66 14.93 -2.80 3.57
CA ARG A 66 16.06 -1.91 3.89
C ARG A 66 17.39 -2.36 3.28
N ASP A 67 17.54 -3.66 3.03
CA ASP A 67 18.70 -4.26 2.35
C ASP A 67 18.59 -4.26 0.83
N TRP A 68 17.63 -3.53 0.29
CA TRP A 68 17.31 -3.44 -1.14
C TRP A 68 16.80 -4.74 -1.79
N THR A 69 16.50 -5.74 -0.99
CA THR A 69 15.85 -6.95 -1.52
C THR A 69 14.45 -6.62 -2.03
N LYS A 70 14.21 -6.88 -3.31
CA LYS A 70 12.90 -6.70 -3.96
C LYS A 70 12.00 -7.89 -3.69
N ILE A 71 10.79 -7.65 -3.20
CA ILE A 71 9.80 -8.68 -2.89
C ILE A 71 8.52 -8.40 -3.67
N ALA A 72 7.98 -9.40 -4.35
CA ALA A 72 6.64 -9.32 -4.93
C ALA A 72 5.60 -9.36 -3.81
N CYS A 73 4.75 -8.34 -3.77
CA CYS A 73 3.67 -8.27 -2.80
C CYS A 73 2.44 -9.01 -3.32
N LYS A 74 1.99 -10.01 -2.57
CA LYS A 74 0.75 -10.75 -2.86
C LYS A 74 -0.20 -10.59 -1.68
N VAL A 75 -1.33 -9.96 -1.94
CA VAL A 75 -2.37 -9.77 -0.92
C VAL A 75 -3.31 -10.99 -0.98
N PRO A 76 -3.48 -11.75 0.11
CA PRO A 76 -4.41 -12.88 0.15
C PRO A 76 -5.86 -12.44 -0.08
N GLU A 77 -6.71 -13.40 -0.45
CA GLU A 77 -8.15 -13.15 -0.60
C GLU A 77 -8.75 -12.66 0.73
N GLY A 78 -9.62 -11.67 0.65
CA GLY A 78 -10.27 -11.08 1.82
C GLY A 78 -9.36 -10.21 2.70
N CYS A 79 -8.12 -9.96 2.28
CA CYS A 79 -7.17 -9.11 2.99
C CYS A 79 -6.95 -7.76 2.28
N LEU A 80 -6.52 -6.80 3.06
CA LEU A 80 -5.96 -5.53 2.61
C LEU A 80 -4.47 -5.49 2.95
N LEU A 81 -3.70 -4.78 2.15
CA LEU A 81 -2.31 -4.47 2.46
C LEU A 81 -2.27 -3.16 3.27
N LEU A 82 -1.54 -3.18 4.35
CA LEU A 82 -1.24 -2.02 5.17
C LEU A 82 0.26 -1.74 5.14
#